data_fc40deec7770b29fac3cdd3d17882722
#
_entry.id   fc40deec7770b29fac3cdd3d17882722
#
_cell.length_a   1.000
_cell.length_b   1.000
_cell.length_c   1.000
_cell.angle_alpha   90.00
_cell.angle_beta   90.00
_cell.angle_gamma   90.00
#
_symmetry.space_group_name_H-M   'P 1'
#
loop_
_entity.id
_entity.type
_entity.pdbx_description
1 polymer ?
#
loop_
_entity_poly.entity_id
_entity_poly.type
_entity_poly.pdbx_seq_one_letter_code
_entity_poly.pdbx_strand_id
1 'polypeptide(L)'
;AKSAGTGEIVTNQPLDIVLVLDVSGSMAEKIASGWNQPTKIDSLKTAVNKFINATAAENAKITDQSQRNRIALVKFAGTEKTSVGNDFYREGWSSYNYTQIVSNLTYDVSGLTSTVNGLSASGATSADYAFNRAQAALTYQPRANAKKVVIFFTDGEPNHGSGFDPTVAATAVNKAKSLKDAGTTIYSIGVVSGANPGDTSSNLNKYMHGISSNYPDATATSSEHLWGKSWNANLGDRAETSSYYKAATDAGQLNNIFESIYQEITKTAEYADVTIHDRLSSWVVRSDSASENR
;
A
#
# COMPACT_ATOMS: atom_id res chain seq x y z
N ALA A 1 -25.08 21.88 -37.84
CA ALA A 1 -24.05 22.56 -37.04
C ALA A 1 -23.25 21.49 -36.32
N LYS A 2 -21.97 21.33 -36.64
CA LYS A 2 -21.04 20.45 -35.93
C LYS A 2 -20.59 21.18 -34.67
N SER A 3 -20.96 20.66 -33.50
CA SER A 3 -20.35 21.04 -32.25
C SER A 3 -18.89 20.57 -32.27
N ALA A 4 -17.94 21.51 -32.30
CA ALA A 4 -16.56 21.19 -32.03
C ALA A 4 -16.45 20.99 -30.52
N GLY A 5 -16.52 19.76 -30.08
CA GLY A 5 -16.13 19.39 -28.72
C GLY A 5 -14.62 19.60 -28.62
N THR A 6 -14.19 20.59 -27.86
CA THR A 6 -12.83 20.64 -27.33
C THR A 6 -12.73 19.48 -26.36
N GLY A 7 -12.20 18.35 -26.82
CA GLY A 7 -11.88 17.26 -25.93
C GLY A 7 -10.83 17.75 -24.94
N GLU A 8 -11.22 17.91 -23.70
CA GLU A 8 -10.27 18.09 -22.61
C GLU A 8 -9.47 16.79 -22.52
N ILE A 9 -8.15 16.90 -22.63
CA ILE A 9 -7.26 15.75 -22.41
C ILE A 9 -7.34 15.47 -20.90
N VAL A 10 -8.08 14.43 -20.53
CA VAL A 10 -8.07 13.90 -19.16
C VAL A 10 -6.65 13.39 -18.92
N THR A 11 -5.82 14.17 -18.24
CA THR A 11 -4.51 13.72 -17.81
C THR A 11 -4.72 12.89 -16.57
N ASN A 12 -4.49 11.58 -16.66
CA ASN A 12 -4.51 10.69 -15.51
C ASN A 12 -3.51 11.18 -14.47
N GLN A 13 -3.95 11.33 -13.22
CA GLN A 13 -3.06 11.71 -12.13
C GLN A 13 -2.01 10.60 -11.93
N PRO A 14 -0.69 10.90 -12.00
CA PRO A 14 0.34 9.89 -11.84
C PRO A 14 0.37 9.34 -10.41
N LEU A 15 0.81 8.11 -10.26
CA LEU A 15 0.90 7.41 -8.97
C LEU A 15 2.36 7.28 -8.53
N ASP A 16 2.61 7.52 -7.23
CA ASP A 16 3.81 7.13 -6.50
C ASP A 16 3.45 6.01 -5.55
N ILE A 17 3.86 4.79 -5.89
CA ILE A 17 3.47 3.56 -5.22
C ILE A 17 4.67 3.01 -4.43
N VAL A 18 4.49 2.75 -3.14
CA VAL A 18 5.49 2.04 -2.33
C VAL A 18 4.95 0.65 -1.99
N LEU A 19 5.63 -0.38 -2.48
CA LEU A 19 5.37 -1.76 -2.12
C LEU A 19 6.21 -2.10 -0.88
N VAL A 20 5.54 -2.38 0.24
CA VAL A 20 6.15 -2.71 1.53
C VAL A 20 5.95 -4.20 1.78
N LEU A 21 7.01 -4.97 1.58
CA LEU A 21 6.96 -6.41 1.40
C LEU A 21 7.60 -7.12 2.59
N ASP A 22 6.83 -7.95 3.27
CA ASP A 22 7.33 -8.85 4.31
C ASP A 22 8.30 -9.88 3.71
N VAL A 23 9.49 -9.94 4.28
CA VAL A 23 10.51 -10.94 3.98
C VAL A 23 10.99 -11.65 5.25
N SER A 24 10.14 -11.71 6.27
CA SER A 24 10.40 -12.42 7.53
C SER A 24 10.57 -13.94 7.29
N GLY A 25 11.05 -14.64 8.33
CA GLY A 25 11.33 -16.07 8.23
C GLY A 25 10.11 -16.93 7.87
N SER A 26 8.92 -16.57 8.36
CA SER A 26 7.64 -17.26 8.08
C SER A 26 7.24 -17.22 6.60
N MET A 27 7.74 -16.24 5.84
CA MET A 27 7.53 -16.15 4.39
C MET A 27 8.11 -17.35 3.60
N ALA A 28 9.02 -18.14 4.20
CA ALA A 28 9.52 -19.39 3.62
C ALA A 28 8.51 -20.55 3.73
N GLU A 29 7.46 -20.41 4.53
CA GLU A 29 6.43 -21.42 4.70
C GLU A 29 5.49 -21.49 3.48
N LYS A 30 4.78 -22.60 3.33
CA LYS A 30 3.75 -22.77 2.30
C LYS A 30 2.57 -21.80 2.55
N ILE A 31 2.05 -21.23 1.47
CA ILE A 31 0.91 -20.28 1.56
C ILE A 31 -0.41 -20.99 1.89
N ALA A 32 -0.54 -22.26 1.56
CA ALA A 32 -1.71 -23.09 1.82
C ALA A 32 -1.31 -24.53 2.11
N SER A 33 -2.23 -25.32 2.63
CA SER A 33 -2.06 -26.76 2.83
C SER A 33 -1.91 -27.49 1.51
N GLY A 34 -0.99 -28.45 1.42
CA GLY A 34 -0.79 -29.29 0.26
C GLY A 34 0.65 -29.39 -0.20
N TRP A 35 1.01 -30.54 -0.78
CA TRP A 35 2.39 -30.86 -1.15
C TRP A 35 2.98 -29.90 -2.19
N ASN A 36 2.19 -29.53 -3.20
CA ASN A 36 2.64 -28.72 -4.33
C ASN A 36 2.35 -27.20 -4.17
N GLN A 37 2.02 -26.74 -2.97
CA GLN A 37 1.75 -25.30 -2.76
C GLN A 37 3.07 -24.51 -2.80
N PRO A 38 3.08 -23.32 -3.40
CA PRO A 38 4.22 -22.42 -3.37
C PRO A 38 4.45 -21.89 -1.94
N THR A 39 5.63 -21.35 -1.70
CA THR A 39 5.89 -20.59 -0.48
C THR A 39 5.16 -19.24 -0.52
N LYS A 40 4.96 -18.64 0.65
CA LYS A 40 4.37 -17.29 0.75
C LYS A 40 5.21 -16.27 -0.02
N ILE A 41 6.56 -16.36 0.09
CA ILE A 41 7.44 -15.44 -0.62
C ILE A 41 7.40 -15.64 -2.14
N ASP A 42 7.29 -16.87 -2.64
CA ASP A 42 7.16 -17.12 -4.08
C ASP A 42 5.82 -16.65 -4.62
N SER A 43 4.75 -16.82 -3.83
CA SER A 43 3.42 -16.31 -4.14
C SER A 43 3.41 -14.77 -4.18
N LEU A 44 4.06 -14.12 -3.21
CA LEU A 44 4.24 -12.66 -3.17
C LEU A 44 5.01 -12.17 -4.41
N LYS A 45 6.16 -12.77 -4.73
CA LYS A 45 6.94 -12.42 -5.93
C LYS A 45 6.11 -12.50 -7.20
N THR A 46 5.31 -13.56 -7.33
CA THR A 46 4.43 -13.76 -8.49
C THR A 46 3.40 -12.63 -8.60
N ALA A 47 2.71 -12.31 -7.51
CA ALA A 47 1.68 -11.27 -7.48
C ALA A 47 2.27 -9.87 -7.71
N VAL A 48 3.39 -9.56 -7.06
CA VAL A 48 4.10 -8.27 -7.20
C VAL A 48 4.65 -8.09 -8.61
N ASN A 49 5.23 -9.13 -9.22
CA ASN A 49 5.73 -9.04 -10.60
C ASN A 49 4.60 -8.79 -11.60
N LYS A 50 3.41 -9.38 -11.41
CA LYS A 50 2.24 -9.06 -12.24
C LYS A 50 1.82 -7.59 -12.09
N PHE A 51 1.78 -7.08 -10.86
CA PHE A 51 1.48 -5.68 -10.58
C PHE A 51 2.48 -4.72 -11.24
N ILE A 52 3.77 -5.01 -11.12
CA ILE A 52 4.86 -4.26 -11.76
C ILE A 52 4.69 -4.26 -13.28
N ASN A 53 4.46 -5.44 -13.89
CA ASN A 53 4.29 -5.56 -15.33
C ASN A 53 3.05 -4.81 -15.85
N ALA A 54 1.94 -4.83 -15.10
CA ALA A 54 0.76 -4.04 -15.44
C ALA A 54 1.05 -2.54 -15.39
N THR A 55 1.78 -2.08 -14.36
CA THR A 55 2.20 -0.66 -14.26
C THR A 55 3.18 -0.28 -15.39
N ALA A 56 4.11 -1.15 -15.76
CA ALA A 56 5.03 -0.92 -16.87
C ALA A 56 4.29 -0.81 -18.21
N ALA A 57 3.31 -1.67 -18.44
CA ALA A 57 2.48 -1.64 -19.66
C ALA A 57 1.65 -0.35 -19.74
N GLU A 58 1.14 0.16 -18.63
CA GLU A 58 0.46 1.45 -18.59
C GLU A 58 1.42 2.61 -18.87
N ASN A 59 2.56 2.63 -18.19
CA ASN A 59 3.60 3.65 -18.42
C ASN A 59 4.08 3.70 -19.88
N ALA A 60 4.09 2.58 -20.57
CA ALA A 60 4.50 2.52 -22.00
C ALA A 60 3.55 3.30 -22.92
N LYS A 61 2.30 3.50 -22.53
CA LYS A 61 1.30 4.29 -23.26
C LYS A 61 1.45 5.80 -23.04
N ILE A 62 2.19 6.20 -21.98
CA ILE A 62 2.32 7.59 -21.54
C ILE A 62 3.63 8.16 -22.08
N THR A 63 3.53 9.16 -22.97
CA THR A 63 4.69 9.80 -23.60
C THR A 63 5.46 10.67 -22.61
N ASP A 64 4.74 11.52 -21.85
CA ASP A 64 5.35 12.40 -20.85
C ASP A 64 5.77 11.59 -19.61
N GLN A 65 7.08 11.49 -19.37
CA GLN A 65 7.63 10.78 -18.23
C GLN A 65 7.11 11.30 -16.88
N SER A 66 6.83 12.61 -16.78
CA SER A 66 6.33 13.21 -15.54
C SER A 66 4.94 12.70 -15.14
N GLN A 67 4.17 12.19 -16.11
CA GLN A 67 2.84 11.61 -15.92
C GLN A 67 2.86 10.10 -15.70
N ARG A 68 4.02 9.45 -15.81
CA ARG A 68 4.16 8.02 -15.57
C ARG A 68 4.11 7.68 -14.08
N ASN A 69 3.62 6.49 -13.76
CA ASN A 69 3.63 5.93 -12.42
C ASN A 69 5.07 5.55 -12.02
N ARG A 70 5.40 5.73 -10.73
CA ARG A 70 6.64 5.26 -10.14
C ARG A 70 6.35 4.21 -9.08
N ILE A 71 7.27 3.26 -8.91
CA ILE A 71 7.22 2.26 -7.85
C ILE A 71 8.52 2.32 -7.05
N ALA A 72 8.41 2.24 -5.73
CA ALA A 72 9.50 1.95 -4.80
C ALA A 72 9.28 0.59 -4.14
N LEU A 73 10.37 -0.08 -3.77
CA LEU A 73 10.33 -1.33 -3.04
C LEU A 73 10.95 -1.16 -1.66
N VAL A 74 10.22 -1.54 -0.63
CA VAL A 74 10.68 -1.66 0.75
C VAL A 74 10.53 -3.13 1.15
N LYS A 75 11.60 -3.77 1.58
CA LYS A 75 11.54 -5.06 2.29
C LYS A 75 11.55 -4.81 3.79
N PHE A 76 10.85 -5.63 4.56
CA PHE A 76 10.95 -5.55 6.01
C PHE A 76 11.02 -6.93 6.68
N ALA A 77 11.83 -7.01 7.70
CA ALA A 77 12.03 -8.17 8.55
C ALA A 77 12.64 -7.75 9.90
N GLY A 78 13.96 -7.71 10.01
CA GLY A 78 14.69 -7.37 11.23
C GLY A 78 15.02 -5.88 11.34
N THR A 79 16.23 -5.60 11.83
CA THR A 79 16.76 -4.25 12.12
C THR A 79 16.66 -3.31 10.93
N GLU A 80 16.40 -2.03 11.20
CA GLU A 80 16.29 -0.99 10.20
C GLU A 80 17.67 -0.61 9.63
N LYS A 81 17.75 -0.44 8.30
CA LYS A 81 18.89 0.13 7.58
C LYS A 81 18.44 1.26 6.67
N THR A 82 19.15 2.38 6.73
CA THR A 82 18.76 3.61 6.01
C THR A 82 19.28 3.68 4.58
N SER A 83 20.40 3.00 4.27
CA SER A 83 20.92 2.94 2.90
C SER A 83 20.00 2.11 1.99
N VAL A 84 19.95 2.45 0.71
CA VAL A 84 19.23 1.67 -0.30
C VAL A 84 20.03 0.41 -0.65
N GLY A 85 19.36 -0.73 -0.72
CA GLY A 85 20.01 -2.01 -1.07
C GLY A 85 19.21 -3.22 -0.59
N ASN A 86 19.74 -4.40 -0.86
CA ASN A 86 19.18 -5.68 -0.42
C ASN A 86 20.16 -6.38 0.53
N ASP A 87 20.43 -5.74 1.66
CA ASP A 87 21.46 -6.18 2.59
C ASP A 87 20.92 -7.15 3.65
N PHE A 88 21.87 -7.86 4.28
CA PHE A 88 21.64 -8.77 5.38
C PHE A 88 22.59 -8.46 6.53
N TYR A 89 22.18 -8.75 7.74
CA TYR A 89 23.05 -8.74 8.91
C TYR A 89 23.17 -10.14 9.50
N ARG A 90 24.18 -10.36 10.34
CA ARG A 90 24.43 -11.64 10.98
C ARG A 90 24.23 -11.56 12.48
N GLU A 91 23.56 -12.56 13.04
CA GLU A 91 23.52 -12.85 14.46
C GLU A 91 23.94 -14.30 14.66
N GLY A 92 25.13 -14.51 15.21
CA GLY A 92 25.76 -15.81 15.28
C GLY A 92 25.98 -16.42 13.89
N TRP A 93 25.41 -17.59 13.65
CA TRP A 93 25.50 -18.31 12.39
C TRP A 93 24.37 -17.98 11.39
N SER A 94 23.37 -17.24 11.82
CA SER A 94 22.20 -16.90 11.01
C SER A 94 22.35 -15.58 10.30
N SER A 95 21.78 -15.48 9.10
CA SER A 95 21.73 -14.27 8.30
C SER A 95 20.29 -13.80 8.20
N TYR A 96 20.04 -12.52 8.47
CA TYR A 96 18.71 -11.91 8.53
C TYR A 96 18.61 -10.71 7.61
N ASN A 97 17.43 -10.52 7.01
CA ASN A 97 17.15 -9.31 6.25
C ASN A 97 17.11 -8.08 7.14
N TYR A 98 17.71 -6.98 6.67
CA TYR A 98 17.36 -5.66 7.17
C TYR A 98 15.94 -5.24 6.71
N THR A 99 15.29 -4.39 7.50
CA THR A 99 14.20 -3.57 7.01
C THR A 99 14.81 -2.38 6.26
N GLN A 100 14.62 -2.31 4.94
CA GLN A 100 15.40 -1.45 4.06
C GLN A 100 14.63 -1.08 2.78
N ILE A 101 14.88 0.12 2.25
CA ILE A 101 14.47 0.47 0.89
C ILE A 101 15.35 -0.33 -0.07
N VAL A 102 14.75 -1.17 -0.89
CA VAL A 102 15.47 -1.97 -1.90
C VAL A 102 15.62 -1.19 -3.20
N SER A 103 14.60 -0.40 -3.54
CA SER A 103 14.61 0.53 -4.66
C SER A 103 13.82 1.79 -4.31
N ASN A 104 14.40 2.96 -4.56
CA ASN A 104 13.67 4.23 -4.50
C ASN A 104 12.60 4.30 -5.59
N LEU A 105 11.71 5.30 -5.49
CA LEU A 105 10.73 5.59 -6.54
C LEU A 105 11.42 5.74 -7.90
N THR A 106 11.06 4.89 -8.85
CA THR A 106 11.65 4.87 -10.19
C THR A 106 10.61 4.82 -11.28
N TYR A 107 10.90 5.41 -12.43
CA TYR A 107 10.13 5.28 -13.67
C TYR A 107 10.45 3.97 -14.42
N ASP A 108 11.65 3.39 -14.18
CA ASP A 108 12.01 2.07 -14.70
C ASP A 108 11.38 0.99 -13.80
N VAL A 109 10.06 0.87 -13.89
CA VAL A 109 9.32 -0.10 -13.08
C VAL A 109 9.56 -1.53 -13.55
N SER A 110 9.82 -1.76 -14.83
CA SER A 110 10.09 -3.11 -15.37
C SER A 110 11.35 -3.75 -14.78
N GLY A 111 12.38 -2.95 -14.53
CA GLY A 111 13.62 -3.41 -13.90
C GLY A 111 13.45 -3.94 -12.47
N LEU A 112 12.35 -3.54 -11.78
CA LEU A 112 12.07 -3.98 -10.41
C LEU A 112 11.75 -5.47 -10.29
N THR A 113 11.33 -6.13 -11.37
CA THR A 113 11.05 -7.58 -11.36
C THR A 113 12.28 -8.41 -10.98
N SER A 114 13.46 -8.02 -11.47
CA SER A 114 14.73 -8.65 -11.08
C SER A 114 15.00 -8.50 -9.58
N THR A 115 14.76 -7.30 -9.05
CA THR A 115 14.93 -6.99 -7.63
C THR A 115 13.98 -7.82 -6.76
N VAL A 116 12.69 -7.90 -7.13
CA VAL A 116 11.68 -8.71 -6.44
C VAL A 116 12.08 -10.19 -6.43
N ASN A 117 12.56 -10.71 -7.56
CA ASN A 117 13.00 -12.11 -7.66
C ASN A 117 14.20 -12.43 -6.76
N GLY A 118 15.05 -11.43 -6.48
CA GLY A 118 16.20 -11.56 -5.57
C GLY A 118 15.87 -11.50 -4.08
N LEU A 119 14.61 -11.25 -3.67
CA LEU A 119 14.22 -11.27 -2.26
C LEU A 119 14.26 -12.69 -1.70
N SER A 120 14.58 -12.82 -0.44
CA SER A 120 14.58 -14.11 0.28
C SER A 120 14.03 -13.92 1.70
N ALA A 121 13.50 -14.99 2.29
CA ALA A 121 12.83 -14.94 3.58
C ALA A 121 13.80 -15.20 4.73
N SER A 122 13.94 -14.23 5.67
CA SER A 122 14.62 -14.43 6.96
C SER A 122 14.41 -13.24 7.89
N GLY A 123 14.30 -13.46 9.19
CA GLY A 123 14.21 -12.42 10.21
C GLY A 123 12.83 -12.27 10.84
N ALA A 124 12.63 -11.20 11.59
CA ALA A 124 11.41 -10.85 12.30
C ALA A 124 10.39 -10.12 11.39
N THR A 125 9.40 -9.45 12.00
CA THR A 125 8.32 -8.72 11.27
C THR A 125 8.24 -7.28 11.80
N SER A 126 9.31 -6.49 11.58
CA SER A 126 9.48 -5.12 12.12
C SER A 126 8.67 -4.09 11.34
N ALA A 127 7.36 -4.11 11.53
CA ALA A 127 6.42 -3.27 10.81
C ALA A 127 6.58 -1.76 11.11
N ASP A 128 7.02 -1.39 12.30
CA ASP A 128 7.32 -0.01 12.69
C ASP A 128 8.46 0.57 11.83
N TYR A 129 9.52 -0.20 11.60
CA TYR A 129 10.61 0.16 10.70
C TYR A 129 10.16 0.16 9.24
N ALA A 130 9.25 -0.76 8.86
CA ALA A 130 8.68 -0.79 7.54
C ALA A 130 7.99 0.53 7.17
N PHE A 131 7.19 1.11 8.07
CA PHE A 131 6.54 2.40 7.85
C PHE A 131 7.51 3.58 7.87
N ASN A 132 8.60 3.53 8.65
CA ASN A 132 9.68 4.52 8.54
C ASN A 132 10.28 4.52 7.13
N ARG A 133 10.57 3.34 6.59
CA ARG A 133 11.16 3.20 5.24
C ARG A 133 10.16 3.57 4.15
N ALA A 134 8.87 3.26 4.32
CA ALA A 134 7.83 3.68 3.40
C ALA A 134 7.73 5.21 3.32
N GLN A 135 7.75 5.90 4.47
CA GLN A 135 7.77 7.36 4.53
C GLN A 135 9.01 7.94 3.82
N ALA A 136 10.19 7.38 4.09
CA ALA A 136 11.43 7.81 3.44
C ALA A 136 11.37 7.61 1.91
N ALA A 137 10.80 6.50 1.43
CA ALA A 137 10.63 6.24 0.02
C ALA A 137 9.67 7.24 -0.65
N LEU A 138 8.55 7.59 -0.01
CA LEU A 138 7.58 8.57 -0.53
C LEU A 138 8.13 10.01 -0.56
N THR A 139 9.12 10.31 0.27
CA THR A 139 9.77 11.64 0.31
C THR A 139 11.00 11.74 -0.61
N TYR A 140 11.39 10.64 -1.26
CA TYR A 140 12.45 10.65 -2.27
C TYR A 140 11.95 11.29 -3.57
N GLN A 141 12.54 12.44 -3.95
CA GLN A 141 12.16 13.21 -5.13
C GLN A 141 10.62 13.38 -5.26
N PRO A 142 9.97 14.05 -4.32
CA PRO A 142 8.52 14.12 -4.23
C PRO A 142 7.92 14.85 -5.43
N ARG A 143 6.74 14.40 -5.88
CA ARG A 143 5.93 15.04 -6.92
C ARG A 143 4.64 15.55 -6.31
N ALA A 144 4.32 16.85 -6.49
CA ALA A 144 3.11 17.44 -5.94
C ALA A 144 1.83 16.92 -6.62
N ASN A 145 1.91 16.58 -7.91
CA ASN A 145 0.79 16.11 -8.71
C ASN A 145 0.54 14.60 -8.62
N ALA A 146 1.38 13.84 -7.90
CA ALA A 146 1.22 12.40 -7.80
C ALA A 146 0.35 12.00 -6.61
N LYS A 147 -0.57 11.08 -6.82
CA LYS A 147 -1.27 10.38 -5.75
C LYS A 147 -0.32 9.36 -5.11
N LYS A 148 -0.25 9.34 -3.79
CA LYS A 148 0.63 8.46 -3.02
C LYS A 148 -0.14 7.23 -2.55
N VAL A 149 0.43 6.05 -2.79
CA VAL A 149 -0.15 4.76 -2.40
C VAL A 149 0.91 3.90 -1.72
N VAL A 150 0.56 3.30 -0.59
CA VAL A 150 1.35 2.26 0.07
C VAL A 150 0.57 0.96 0.00
N ILE A 151 1.22 -0.12 -0.42
CA ILE A 151 0.68 -1.48 -0.36
C ILE A 151 1.56 -2.26 0.62
N PHE A 152 1.03 -2.46 1.83
CA PHE A 152 1.69 -3.19 2.90
C PHE A 152 1.22 -4.65 2.88
N PHE A 153 2.17 -5.57 2.74
CA PHE A 153 1.92 -7.01 2.73
C PHE A 153 2.63 -7.68 3.90
N THR A 154 1.93 -8.54 4.65
CA THR A 154 2.51 -9.33 5.74
C THR A 154 1.87 -10.71 5.84
N ASP A 155 2.66 -11.68 6.28
CA ASP A 155 2.21 -13.03 6.65
C ASP A 155 2.24 -13.27 8.17
N GLY A 156 2.54 -12.24 8.97
CA GLY A 156 2.75 -12.37 10.40
C GLY A 156 2.23 -11.21 11.24
N GLU A 157 2.27 -11.45 12.53
CA GLU A 157 2.03 -10.43 13.55
C GLU A 157 3.26 -9.51 13.68
N PRO A 158 3.07 -8.19 13.97
CA PRO A 158 4.17 -7.24 14.08
C PRO A 158 5.04 -7.55 15.31
N ASN A 159 6.36 -7.69 15.10
CA ASN A 159 7.30 -8.00 16.17
C ASN A 159 8.75 -7.69 15.80
N HIS A 160 9.63 -7.60 16.82
CA HIS A 160 11.09 -7.61 16.65
C HIS A 160 11.71 -8.97 17.02
N GLY A 161 10.90 -9.98 17.24
CA GLY A 161 11.34 -11.34 17.60
C GLY A 161 10.28 -12.38 17.26
N SER A 162 9.23 -12.50 18.06
CA SER A 162 8.14 -13.45 17.82
C SER A 162 6.84 -13.00 18.48
N GLY A 163 5.71 -13.44 17.94
CA GLY A 163 4.36 -13.12 18.42
C GLY A 163 3.97 -11.67 18.20
N PHE A 164 2.80 -11.29 18.72
CA PHE A 164 2.31 -9.92 18.60
C PHE A 164 3.03 -9.00 19.61
N ASP A 165 3.83 -8.05 19.13
CA ASP A 165 4.46 -7.01 19.97
C ASP A 165 3.62 -5.73 19.98
N PRO A 166 2.99 -5.38 21.14
CA PRO A 166 2.20 -4.18 21.30
C PRO A 166 2.90 -2.88 20.93
N THR A 167 4.21 -2.77 21.16
CA THR A 167 4.99 -1.56 20.90
C THR A 167 5.23 -1.39 19.40
N VAL A 168 5.61 -2.48 18.71
CA VAL A 168 5.79 -2.49 17.25
C VAL A 168 4.46 -2.19 16.55
N ALA A 169 3.36 -2.83 17.01
CA ALA A 169 2.02 -2.59 16.48
C ALA A 169 1.58 -1.13 16.63
N ALA A 170 1.69 -0.58 17.85
CA ALA A 170 1.28 0.80 18.12
C ALA A 170 2.10 1.81 17.30
N THR A 171 3.41 1.62 17.22
CA THR A 171 4.29 2.48 16.43
C THR A 171 3.95 2.41 14.96
N ALA A 172 3.70 1.22 14.41
CA ALA A 172 3.32 1.04 13.01
C ALA A 172 1.99 1.73 12.67
N VAL A 173 0.96 1.58 13.53
CA VAL A 173 -0.36 2.24 13.35
C VAL A 173 -0.19 3.76 13.36
N ASN A 174 0.56 4.34 14.31
CA ASN A 174 0.74 5.78 14.40
C ASN A 174 1.57 6.35 13.23
N LYS A 175 2.54 5.59 12.72
CA LYS A 175 3.29 5.96 11.51
C LYS A 175 2.41 5.90 10.26
N ALA A 176 1.58 4.86 10.14
CA ALA A 176 0.58 4.75 9.08
C ALA A 176 -0.41 5.92 9.13
N LYS A 177 -0.87 6.32 10.34
CA LYS A 177 -1.70 7.53 10.49
C LYS A 177 -1.01 8.78 9.93
N SER A 178 0.25 9.00 10.27
CA SER A 178 0.99 10.15 9.76
C SER A 178 1.08 10.17 8.22
N LEU A 179 1.18 9.01 7.58
CA LEU A 179 1.13 8.89 6.11
C LEU A 179 -0.27 9.18 5.56
N LYS A 180 -1.31 8.70 6.23
CA LYS A 180 -2.72 8.97 5.85
C LYS A 180 -3.05 10.45 5.99
N ASP A 181 -2.61 11.11 7.07
CA ASP A 181 -2.75 12.55 7.28
C ASP A 181 -2.05 13.37 6.18
N ALA A 182 -0.97 12.83 5.60
CA ALA A 182 -0.27 13.42 4.45
C ALA A 182 -0.90 13.06 3.08
N GLY A 183 -2.11 12.50 3.07
CA GLY A 183 -2.87 12.16 1.87
C GLY A 183 -2.46 10.84 1.20
N THR A 184 -1.75 9.96 1.89
CA THR A 184 -1.37 8.65 1.36
C THR A 184 -2.48 7.63 1.56
N THR A 185 -2.88 6.92 0.50
CA THR A 185 -3.77 5.75 0.60
C THR A 185 -2.95 4.52 0.96
N ILE A 186 -3.36 3.79 1.99
CA ILE A 186 -2.66 2.59 2.46
C ILE A 186 -3.57 1.37 2.35
N TYR A 187 -3.12 0.39 1.55
CA TYR A 187 -3.69 -0.96 1.54
C TYR A 187 -2.89 -1.86 2.48
N SER A 188 -3.56 -2.69 3.26
CA SER A 188 -2.94 -3.78 4.02
C SER A 188 -3.42 -5.13 3.49
N ILE A 189 -2.48 -6.06 3.27
CA ILE A 189 -2.76 -7.42 2.80
C ILE A 189 -2.20 -8.40 3.82
N GLY A 190 -3.08 -9.21 4.41
CA GLY A 190 -2.71 -10.25 5.37
C GLY A 190 -2.80 -11.65 4.78
N VAL A 191 -1.72 -12.43 4.90
CA VAL A 191 -1.67 -13.86 4.55
C VAL A 191 -1.36 -14.68 5.81
N VAL A 192 -1.78 -14.18 6.94
CA VAL A 192 -1.57 -14.76 8.27
C VAL A 192 -2.85 -15.45 8.76
N SER A 193 -2.68 -16.52 9.51
CA SER A 193 -3.81 -17.21 10.15
C SER A 193 -4.60 -16.24 11.04
N GLY A 194 -5.91 -16.20 10.87
CA GLY A 194 -6.78 -15.26 11.59
C GLY A 194 -6.97 -13.90 10.92
N ALA A 195 -6.28 -13.61 9.80
CA ALA A 195 -6.55 -12.40 9.02
C ALA A 195 -7.99 -12.41 8.50
N ASN A 196 -8.79 -11.44 8.94
CA ASN A 196 -10.20 -11.32 8.58
C ASN A 196 -10.61 -9.84 8.51
N PRO A 197 -10.79 -9.29 7.30
CA PRO A 197 -11.23 -7.91 7.12
C PRO A 197 -12.61 -7.58 7.70
N GLY A 198 -13.40 -8.58 8.05
CA GLY A 198 -14.68 -8.42 8.74
C GLY A 198 -14.58 -8.32 10.28
N ASP A 199 -13.40 -8.60 10.85
CA ASP A 199 -13.17 -8.59 12.30
C ASP A 199 -12.41 -7.33 12.73
N THR A 200 -12.94 -6.65 13.76
CA THR A 200 -12.31 -5.51 14.42
C THR A 200 -12.05 -5.77 15.91
N SER A 201 -12.12 -7.00 16.36
CA SER A 201 -12.01 -7.37 17.77
C SER A 201 -10.64 -7.93 18.14
N SER A 202 -10.04 -8.78 17.30
CA SER A 202 -8.72 -9.36 17.56
C SER A 202 -7.59 -8.35 17.38
N ASN A 203 -6.47 -8.55 18.07
CA ASN A 203 -5.30 -7.67 17.99
C ASN A 203 -4.76 -7.57 16.57
N LEU A 204 -4.63 -8.72 15.89
CA LEU A 204 -4.17 -8.78 14.52
C LEU A 204 -5.05 -7.94 13.59
N ASN A 205 -6.37 -8.13 13.65
CA ASN A 205 -7.28 -7.44 12.72
C ASN A 205 -7.43 -5.95 13.06
N LYS A 206 -7.43 -5.57 14.35
CA LYS A 206 -7.33 -4.16 14.75
C LYS A 206 -6.07 -3.49 14.19
N TYR A 207 -4.92 -4.21 14.28
CA TYR A 207 -3.66 -3.72 13.73
C TYR A 207 -3.75 -3.55 12.21
N MET A 208 -4.19 -4.57 11.46
CA MET A 208 -4.32 -4.52 10.00
C MET A 208 -5.31 -3.43 9.53
N HIS A 209 -6.40 -3.25 10.26
CA HIS A 209 -7.32 -2.13 10.03
C HIS A 209 -6.69 -0.78 10.36
N GLY A 210 -5.99 -0.68 11.48
CA GLY A 210 -5.38 0.57 11.94
C GLY A 210 -4.31 1.11 10.99
N ILE A 211 -3.54 0.23 10.36
CA ILE A 211 -2.54 0.65 9.35
C ILE A 211 -3.19 0.99 8.00
N SER A 212 -4.31 0.36 7.64
CA SER A 212 -4.98 0.61 6.36
C SER A 212 -5.79 1.92 6.35
N SER A 213 -6.16 2.38 5.16
CA SER A 213 -7.06 3.53 4.98
C SER A 213 -8.52 3.21 5.27
N ASN A 214 -8.86 1.99 5.76
CA ASN A 214 -10.19 1.69 6.29
C ASN A 214 -10.55 2.59 7.48
N TYR A 215 -9.55 2.94 8.28
CA TYR A 215 -9.70 3.81 9.44
C TYR A 215 -8.64 4.91 9.39
N PRO A 216 -8.94 6.03 8.72
CA PRO A 216 -7.95 7.10 8.49
C PRO A 216 -7.39 7.68 9.78
N ASP A 217 -8.21 7.79 10.82
CA ASP A 217 -7.84 8.40 12.09
C ASP A 217 -7.34 7.40 13.16
N ALA A 218 -7.13 6.13 12.77
CA ALA A 218 -6.68 5.12 13.71
C ALA A 218 -5.37 5.50 14.40
N THR A 219 -5.36 5.37 15.71
CA THR A 219 -4.19 5.54 16.59
C THR A 219 -4.03 4.33 17.50
N ALA A 220 -2.84 4.14 18.05
CA ALA A 220 -2.62 3.11 19.05
C ALA A 220 -1.61 3.56 20.09
N THR A 221 -1.76 3.00 21.30
CA THR A 221 -0.82 3.16 22.42
C THR A 221 -0.37 1.80 22.90
N SER A 222 0.84 1.72 23.41
CA SER A 222 1.36 0.55 24.12
C SER A 222 1.88 0.95 25.47
N SER A 223 1.83 0.01 26.41
CA SER A 223 2.43 0.19 27.74
C SER A 223 3.16 -1.09 28.14
N GLU A 224 4.30 -0.90 28.81
CA GLU A 224 5.07 -1.99 29.40
C GLU A 224 4.77 -2.06 30.90
N HIS A 225 4.51 -3.27 31.39
CA HIS A 225 4.23 -3.56 32.80
C HIS A 225 5.15 -4.68 33.26
N LEU A 226 5.27 -4.84 34.55
CA LEU A 226 6.10 -5.89 35.18
C LEU A 226 5.78 -7.31 34.64
N TRP A 227 4.55 -7.51 34.15
CA TRP A 227 4.01 -8.81 33.74
C TRP A 227 3.74 -8.92 32.25
N GLY A 228 4.26 -7.98 31.42
CA GLY A 228 4.10 -8.01 29.97
C GLY A 228 3.80 -6.66 29.34
N LYS A 229 3.52 -6.69 28.05
CA LYS A 229 3.13 -5.52 27.26
C LYS A 229 1.63 -5.55 26.98
N SER A 230 1.00 -4.40 26.99
CA SER A 230 -0.37 -4.24 26.52
C SER A 230 -0.44 -3.19 25.42
N TRP A 231 -1.47 -3.26 24.58
CA TRP A 231 -1.74 -2.22 23.59
C TRP A 231 -3.23 -1.91 23.57
N ASN A 232 -3.53 -0.71 23.12
CA ASN A 232 -4.89 -0.29 22.85
C ASN A 232 -4.91 0.44 21.49
N ALA A 233 -5.71 -0.06 20.57
CA ALA A 233 -5.96 0.58 19.29
C ALA A 233 -7.32 1.28 19.33
N ASN A 234 -7.33 2.57 19.05
CA ASN A 234 -8.51 3.36 18.75
C ASN A 234 -8.62 3.49 17.23
N LEU A 235 -9.57 2.78 16.63
CA LEU A 235 -9.72 2.78 15.19
C LEU A 235 -10.38 4.09 14.67
N GLY A 236 -11.26 4.71 15.47
CA GLY A 236 -12.08 5.84 15.02
C GLY A 236 -13.17 5.40 14.04
N ASP A 237 -13.62 6.33 13.21
CA ASP A 237 -14.67 6.09 12.22
C ASP A 237 -14.11 5.37 10.98
N ARG A 238 -14.90 4.46 10.44
CA ARG A 238 -14.57 3.73 9.22
C ARG A 238 -14.86 4.60 8.00
N ALA A 239 -13.93 4.63 7.03
CA ALA A 239 -14.16 5.28 5.75
C ALA A 239 -15.35 4.64 5.00
N GLU A 240 -16.21 5.46 4.39
CA GLU A 240 -17.45 4.99 3.74
C GLU A 240 -17.21 3.98 2.62
N THR A 241 -16.13 4.15 1.84
CA THR A 241 -15.77 3.30 0.70
C THR A 241 -14.63 2.34 1.04
N SER A 242 -14.71 1.66 2.19
CA SER A 242 -13.56 0.99 2.76
C SER A 242 -13.38 -0.47 2.31
N SER A 243 -12.38 -0.73 1.48
CA SER A 243 -11.91 -2.08 1.14
C SER A 243 -10.37 -2.16 1.15
N TYR A 244 -9.72 -1.38 1.99
CA TYR A 244 -8.27 -1.23 2.03
C TYR A 244 -7.53 -2.31 2.84
N TYR A 245 -8.22 -3.06 3.71
CA TYR A 245 -7.69 -4.27 4.31
C TYR A 245 -8.21 -5.48 3.57
N LYS A 246 -7.31 -6.33 3.08
CA LYS A 246 -7.61 -7.55 2.32
C LYS A 246 -6.86 -8.73 2.93
N ALA A 247 -7.42 -9.94 2.82
CA ALA A 247 -6.80 -11.17 3.31
C ALA A 247 -6.84 -12.25 2.23
N ALA A 248 -5.77 -13.05 2.16
CA ALA A 248 -5.66 -14.19 1.25
C ALA A 248 -5.23 -15.45 2.00
N THR A 249 -5.75 -16.60 1.58
CA THR A 249 -5.42 -17.91 2.14
C THR A 249 -4.67 -18.80 1.14
N ASP A 250 -4.53 -18.33 -0.10
CA ASP A 250 -3.81 -19.05 -1.17
C ASP A 250 -3.22 -18.08 -2.20
N ALA A 251 -2.38 -18.60 -3.08
CA ALA A 251 -1.70 -17.82 -4.12
C ALA A 251 -2.65 -17.21 -5.15
N GLY A 252 -3.77 -17.86 -5.46
CA GLY A 252 -4.77 -17.37 -6.40
C GLY A 252 -5.47 -16.13 -5.85
N GLN A 253 -5.94 -16.20 -4.61
CA GLN A 253 -6.53 -15.05 -3.91
C GLN A 253 -5.56 -13.89 -3.80
N LEU A 254 -4.28 -14.14 -3.47
CA LEU A 254 -3.25 -13.10 -3.39
C LEU A 254 -3.05 -12.40 -4.75
N ASN A 255 -2.98 -13.15 -5.84
CA ASN A 255 -2.91 -12.58 -7.19
C ASN A 255 -4.13 -11.69 -7.50
N ASN A 256 -5.34 -12.16 -7.19
CA ASN A 256 -6.58 -11.40 -7.43
C ASN A 256 -6.63 -10.12 -6.59
N ILE A 257 -6.09 -10.14 -5.36
CA ILE A 257 -6.01 -8.96 -4.49
C ILE A 257 -5.11 -7.90 -5.12
N PHE A 258 -3.90 -8.25 -5.56
CA PHE A 258 -2.99 -7.30 -6.20
C PHE A 258 -3.58 -6.74 -7.50
N GLU A 259 -4.26 -7.57 -8.29
CA GLU A 259 -4.95 -7.11 -9.50
C GLU A 259 -6.10 -6.15 -9.15
N SER A 260 -6.93 -6.46 -8.14
CA SER A 260 -8.02 -5.57 -7.73
C SER A 260 -7.51 -4.22 -7.22
N ILE A 261 -6.43 -4.22 -6.43
CA ILE A 261 -5.80 -2.98 -5.95
C ILE A 261 -5.29 -2.16 -7.14
N TYR A 262 -4.63 -2.80 -8.12
CA TYR A 262 -4.17 -2.12 -9.33
C TYR A 262 -5.34 -1.43 -10.05
N GLN A 263 -6.45 -2.13 -10.24
CA GLN A 263 -7.66 -1.56 -10.86
C GLN A 263 -8.27 -0.42 -10.04
N GLU A 264 -8.31 -0.56 -8.71
CA GLU A 264 -8.85 0.46 -7.82
C GLU A 264 -8.05 1.76 -7.87
N ILE A 265 -6.70 1.69 -7.78
CA ILE A 265 -5.85 2.89 -7.75
C ILE A 265 -5.79 3.58 -9.10
N THR A 266 -5.81 2.84 -10.22
CA THR A 266 -5.78 3.42 -11.57
C THR A 266 -7.12 4.07 -11.92
N LYS A 267 -8.26 3.45 -11.61
CA LYS A 267 -9.59 4.06 -11.80
C LYS A 267 -9.76 5.34 -11.00
N THR A 268 -9.32 5.37 -9.74
CA THR A 268 -9.42 6.57 -8.91
C THR A 268 -8.56 7.72 -9.45
N ALA A 269 -7.44 7.40 -10.10
CA ALA A 269 -6.60 8.39 -10.76
C ALA A 269 -7.29 8.99 -12.00
N GLU A 270 -8.06 8.19 -12.75
CA GLU A 270 -8.82 8.64 -13.93
C GLU A 270 -9.93 9.65 -13.59
N TYR A 271 -10.55 9.53 -12.42
CA TYR A 271 -11.67 10.39 -12.01
C TYR A 271 -11.28 11.64 -11.23
N ALA A 272 -10.02 11.79 -10.82
CA ALA A 272 -9.59 12.90 -9.95
C ALA A 272 -9.62 14.28 -10.65
N ASP A 273 -9.73 14.33 -11.98
CA ASP A 273 -9.60 15.57 -12.78
C ASP A 273 -10.82 15.85 -13.69
N VAL A 274 -12.00 15.31 -13.36
CA VAL A 274 -13.22 15.58 -14.13
C VAL A 274 -13.84 16.90 -13.65
N THR A 275 -13.51 18.02 -14.29
CA THR A 275 -14.24 19.27 -14.15
C THR A 275 -15.32 19.35 -15.24
N ILE A 276 -16.58 19.25 -14.84
CA ILE A 276 -17.71 19.42 -15.78
C ILE A 276 -17.91 20.94 -15.98
N HIS A 277 -17.46 21.46 -17.12
CA HIS A 277 -17.81 22.78 -17.57
C HIS A 277 -19.08 22.70 -18.43
N ASP A 278 -20.23 22.93 -17.82
CA ASP A 278 -21.48 23.15 -18.55
C ASP A 278 -21.50 24.59 -19.07
N ARG A 279 -21.24 24.81 -20.34
CA ARG A 279 -21.47 26.07 -21.02
C ARG A 279 -22.81 26.01 -21.72
N LEU A 280 -23.80 26.73 -21.18
CA LEU A 280 -25.02 27.01 -21.91
C LEU A 280 -24.65 27.59 -23.28
N SER A 281 -25.17 26.98 -24.35
CA SER A 281 -24.98 27.51 -25.70
C SER A 281 -25.55 28.92 -25.78
N SER A 282 -24.98 29.76 -26.63
CA SER A 282 -25.45 31.12 -26.86
C SER A 282 -26.91 31.24 -27.34
N TRP A 283 -27.56 30.11 -27.55
CA TRP A 283 -28.98 30.00 -27.93
C TRP A 283 -29.93 29.76 -26.75
N VAL A 284 -29.42 29.56 -25.54
CA VAL A 284 -30.25 29.45 -24.33
C VAL A 284 -30.35 30.87 -23.73
N VAL A 285 -31.35 31.61 -24.16
CA VAL A 285 -31.73 32.85 -23.54
C VAL A 285 -32.45 32.53 -22.23
N ARG A 286 -31.91 32.97 -21.11
CA ARG A 286 -32.64 32.98 -19.84
C ARG A 286 -33.91 33.80 -20.03
N SER A 287 -35.07 33.20 -19.95
CA SER A 287 -36.30 33.95 -19.86
C SER A 287 -36.43 34.46 -18.43
N ASP A 288 -35.96 35.68 -18.19
CA ASP A 288 -36.25 36.43 -16.98
C ASP A 288 -37.66 37.04 -17.08
N SER A 289 -38.67 36.20 -17.26
CA SER A 289 -40.04 36.62 -17.18
C SER A 289 -40.76 35.93 -16.03
N ALA A 290 -40.39 36.24 -14.83
CA ALA A 290 -41.35 36.31 -13.75
C ALA A 290 -41.82 37.77 -13.67
N SER A 291 -42.70 38.15 -14.57
CA SER A 291 -43.45 39.36 -14.41
C SER A 291 -44.46 39.14 -13.27
N GLU A 292 -44.26 39.93 -12.22
CA GLU A 292 -45.32 40.33 -11.33
C GLU A 292 -46.60 40.64 -12.11
N ASN A 293 -47.71 40.03 -11.67
CA ASN A 293 -49.01 40.65 -11.82
C ASN A 293 -49.87 40.30 -10.60
N ARG A 294 -50.10 41.33 -9.80
CA ARG A 294 -51.27 41.78 -9.06
C ARG A 294 -52.27 40.71 -8.61
#